data_61e5c6aa8d32052a8fa53c2c902f550d
#
_entry.id   61e5c6aa8d32052a8fa53c2c902f550d
#
_cell.length_a   1.000
_cell.length_b   1.000
_cell.length_c   1.000
_cell.angle_alpha   90.00
_cell.angle_beta   90.00
_cell.angle_gamma   90.00
#
_symmetry.space_group_name_H-M   'P 1'
#
loop_
_entity.id
_entity.type
_entity.pdbx_description
1 polymer ?
#
loop_
_entity_poly.entity_id
_entity_poly.type
_entity_poly.pdbx_seq_one_letter_code
_entity_poly.pdbx_strand_id
1 'polypeptide(L)'
;MGKDLSIVQHIAFICNGDSCLKKGAEDTTKQLRAAITTHGAQARLHTIRTRCTDQCTHGPVVFIHPEGTWYQHVTPELAAQLVAQHLLAGEPVAESIFHQD
;
A
#
# COMPACT_ATOMS: atom_id res chain seq x y z
N MET A 1 -4.68 8.27 21.83
CA MET A 1 -3.54 7.63 21.21
C MET A 1 -3.71 7.66 19.71
N GLY A 2 -2.81 8.22 19.03
CA GLY A 2 -2.82 8.23 17.59
C GLY A 2 -1.41 8.40 17.09
N LYS A 3 -1.24 8.14 15.80
CA LYS A 3 0.04 8.35 15.15
C LYS A 3 0.27 9.83 14.91
N ASP A 4 1.50 10.29 15.07
CA ASP A 4 1.86 11.66 14.73
C ASP A 4 1.95 11.80 13.20
N LEU A 5 0.90 12.35 12.61
CA LEU A 5 0.82 12.50 11.16
C LEU A 5 1.75 13.57 10.62
N SER A 6 2.27 14.47 11.48
CA SER A 6 3.17 15.54 11.03
C SER A 6 4.50 15.01 10.49
N ILE A 7 4.92 13.82 10.90
CA ILE A 7 6.17 13.21 10.45
C ILE A 7 5.94 12.08 9.43
N VAL A 8 4.70 11.77 9.11
CA VAL A 8 4.38 10.74 8.11
C VAL A 8 4.71 11.27 6.71
N GLN A 9 5.51 10.53 5.97
CA GLN A 9 5.92 10.89 4.62
C GLN A 9 5.01 10.29 3.55
N HIS A 10 4.51 9.08 3.79
CA HIS A 10 3.62 8.39 2.87
C HIS A 10 2.52 7.66 3.61
N ILE A 11 1.36 7.56 2.98
CA ILE A 11 0.25 6.75 3.47
C ILE A 11 -0.12 5.75 2.39
N ALA A 12 -0.13 4.47 2.75
CA ALA A 12 -0.60 3.41 1.86
C ALA A 12 -2.04 3.05 2.26
N PHE A 13 -2.98 3.30 1.37
CA PHE A 13 -4.36 2.88 1.52
C PHE A 13 -4.52 1.53 0.84
N ILE A 14 -4.93 0.52 1.59
CA ILE A 14 -5.03 -0.85 1.10
C ILE A 14 -6.51 -1.23 1.05
N CYS A 15 -7.01 -1.49 -0.16
CA CYS A 15 -8.40 -1.85 -0.36
C CYS A 15 -8.68 -3.21 0.31
N ASN A 16 -9.62 -3.21 1.25
CA ASN A 16 -10.08 -4.41 1.94
C ASN A 16 -11.58 -4.64 1.71
N GLY A 17 -12.08 -4.21 0.56
CA GLY A 17 -13.43 -4.57 0.11
C GLY A 17 -13.53 -6.07 -0.16
N ASP A 18 -14.73 -6.59 -0.24
CA ASP A 18 -14.96 -8.04 -0.35
C ASP A 18 -14.19 -8.69 -1.49
N SER A 19 -14.18 -8.08 -2.66
CA SER A 19 -13.48 -8.62 -3.82
C SER A 19 -11.96 -8.66 -3.61
N CYS A 20 -11.39 -7.59 -3.07
CA CYS A 20 -9.95 -7.54 -2.79
C CYS A 20 -9.57 -8.55 -1.71
N LEU A 21 -10.40 -8.72 -0.68
CA LEU A 21 -10.15 -9.72 0.37
C LEU A 21 -10.13 -11.14 -0.22
N LYS A 22 -11.04 -11.45 -1.14
CA LYS A 22 -11.05 -12.74 -1.83
C LYS A 22 -9.81 -12.96 -2.68
N LYS A 23 -9.15 -11.89 -3.11
CA LYS A 23 -7.93 -11.95 -3.92
C LYS A 23 -6.65 -11.86 -3.08
N GLY A 24 -6.75 -11.88 -1.75
CA GLY A 24 -5.61 -11.93 -0.85
C GLY A 24 -5.20 -10.61 -0.22
N ALA A 25 -6.08 -9.61 -0.17
CA ALA A 25 -5.75 -8.28 0.39
C ALA A 25 -5.31 -8.35 1.86
N GLU A 26 -5.82 -9.30 2.64
CA GLU A 26 -5.41 -9.45 4.03
C GLU A 26 -3.93 -9.80 4.14
N ASP A 27 -3.46 -10.75 3.33
CA ASP A 27 -2.04 -11.13 3.31
C ASP A 27 -1.18 -10.00 2.76
N THR A 28 -1.66 -9.27 1.76
CA THR A 28 -1.00 -8.08 1.22
C THR A 28 -0.82 -7.04 2.32
N THR A 29 -1.87 -6.77 3.11
CA THR A 29 -1.83 -5.82 4.22
C THR A 29 -0.81 -6.24 5.27
N LYS A 30 -0.83 -7.50 5.67
CA LYS A 30 0.11 -8.03 6.67
C LYS A 30 1.55 -7.92 6.21
N GLN A 31 1.82 -8.29 4.95
CA GLN A 31 3.17 -8.25 4.41
C GLN A 31 3.68 -6.82 4.24
N LEU A 32 2.81 -5.91 3.80
CA LEU A 32 3.18 -4.51 3.67
C LEU A 32 3.58 -3.93 5.02
N ARG A 33 2.78 -4.20 6.05
CA ARG A 33 3.07 -3.74 7.41
C ARG A 33 4.33 -4.39 7.98
N ALA A 34 4.54 -5.68 7.71
CA ALA A 34 5.74 -6.39 8.15
C ALA A 34 7.00 -5.79 7.51
N ALA A 35 6.95 -5.45 6.23
CA ALA A 35 8.06 -4.82 5.53
C ALA A 35 8.39 -3.45 6.13
N ILE A 36 7.38 -2.65 6.45
CA ILE A 36 7.57 -1.35 7.10
C ILE A 36 8.29 -1.53 8.44
N THR A 37 7.86 -2.51 9.23
CA THR A 37 8.47 -2.81 10.52
C THR A 37 9.91 -3.28 10.36
N THR A 38 10.16 -4.16 9.39
CA THR A 38 11.51 -4.68 9.11
C THR A 38 12.50 -3.55 8.81
N HIS A 39 12.05 -2.52 8.09
CA HIS A 39 12.88 -1.37 7.76
C HIS A 39 12.90 -0.28 8.83
N GLY A 40 12.22 -0.50 9.96
CA GLY A 40 12.16 0.49 11.05
C GLY A 40 11.50 1.79 10.67
N ALA A 41 10.54 1.76 9.74
CA ALA A 41 9.96 2.96 9.13
C ALA A 41 8.55 3.29 9.64
N GLN A 42 8.10 2.69 10.76
CA GLN A 42 6.73 2.82 11.24
C GLN A 42 6.31 4.27 11.49
N ALA A 43 7.23 5.12 11.93
CA ALA A 43 6.90 6.51 12.23
C ALA A 43 6.64 7.33 10.97
N ARG A 44 7.30 6.98 9.86
CA ARG A 44 7.25 7.74 8.60
C ARG A 44 6.23 7.20 7.60
N LEU A 45 5.84 5.95 7.73
CA LEU A 45 4.95 5.27 6.80
C LEU A 45 3.70 4.81 7.54
N HIS A 46 2.55 5.25 7.06
CA HIS A 46 1.26 4.94 7.66
C HIS A 46 0.45 4.06 6.72
N THR A 47 -0.32 3.15 7.26
CA THR A 47 -1.20 2.29 6.48
C THR A 47 -2.63 2.42 6.95
N ILE A 48 -3.55 2.42 6.01
CA ILE A 48 -4.99 2.49 6.28
C ILE A 48 -5.68 1.42 5.45
N ARG A 49 -6.49 0.58 6.10
CA ARG A 49 -7.39 -0.31 5.39
C ARG A 49 -8.61 0.48 4.97
N THR A 50 -9.02 0.33 3.73
CA THR A 50 -10.26 0.94 3.25
C THR A 50 -11.31 -0.15 3.00
N ARG A 51 -12.54 0.26 2.77
CA ARG A 51 -13.55 -0.59 2.17
C ARG A 51 -13.34 -0.61 0.65
N CYS A 52 -14.34 -1.00 -0.12
CA CYS A 52 -14.20 -1.09 -1.57
C CYS A 52 -13.88 0.28 -2.19
N THR A 53 -12.89 0.31 -3.08
CA THR A 53 -12.49 1.52 -3.82
C THR A 53 -13.07 1.56 -5.24
N ASP A 54 -14.02 0.66 -5.55
CA ASP A 54 -14.63 0.50 -6.88
C ASP A 54 -13.65 0.12 -7.97
N GLN A 55 -12.51 -0.46 -7.61
CA GLN A 55 -11.49 -0.91 -8.56
C GLN A 55 -11.29 -2.43 -8.45
N CYS A 56 -12.39 -3.18 -8.33
CA CYS A 56 -12.35 -4.61 -8.03
C CYS A 56 -11.59 -5.44 -9.07
N THR A 57 -11.62 -5.05 -10.35
CA THR A 57 -10.89 -5.77 -11.40
C THR A 57 -9.38 -5.65 -11.25
N HIS A 58 -8.90 -4.68 -10.47
CA HIS A 58 -7.49 -4.41 -10.25
C HIS A 58 -6.99 -4.92 -8.90
N GLY A 59 -7.84 -5.57 -8.11
CA GLY A 59 -7.49 -6.02 -6.75
C GLY A 59 -6.41 -7.07 -6.69
N PRO A 60 -5.66 -7.15 -5.58
CA PRO A 60 -5.69 -6.19 -4.48
C PRO A 60 -5.11 -4.83 -4.90
N VAL A 61 -5.75 -3.75 -4.46
CA VAL A 61 -5.38 -2.38 -4.82
C VAL A 61 -4.69 -1.69 -3.64
N VAL A 62 -3.58 -1.00 -3.92
CA VAL A 62 -2.89 -0.14 -2.95
C VAL A 62 -2.74 1.24 -3.57
N PHE A 63 -3.19 2.26 -2.85
CA PHE A 63 -3.06 3.66 -3.26
C PHE A 63 -2.05 4.36 -2.35
N ILE A 64 -1.11 5.07 -2.95
CA ILE A 64 -0.04 5.77 -2.21
C ILE A 64 -0.29 7.27 -2.21
N HIS A 65 -0.39 7.86 -1.02
CA HIS A 65 -0.50 9.30 -0.83
C HIS A 65 0.83 9.83 -0.27
N PRO A 66 1.32 10.99 -0.67
CA PRO A 66 0.69 12.04 -1.47
C PRO A 66 0.87 11.93 -2.98
N GLU A 67 1.59 10.93 -3.46
CA GLU A 67 1.91 10.83 -4.90
C GLU A 67 0.68 10.60 -5.76
N GLY A 68 -0.38 9.97 -5.20
CA GLY A 68 -1.56 9.63 -5.97
C GLY A 68 -1.35 8.46 -6.91
N THR A 69 -0.52 7.50 -6.50
CA THR A 69 -0.17 6.33 -7.31
C THR A 69 -1.04 5.14 -6.96
N TRP A 70 -1.72 4.57 -7.95
CA TRP A 70 -2.61 3.42 -7.78
C TRP A 70 -1.97 2.16 -8.32
N TYR A 71 -1.72 1.20 -7.44
CA TYR A 71 -1.12 -0.10 -7.79
C TYR A 71 -2.18 -1.19 -7.86
N GLN A 72 -2.04 -2.09 -8.86
CA GLN A 72 -2.95 -3.21 -9.07
C GLN A 72 -2.27 -4.55 -8.76
N HIS A 73 -3.11 -5.55 -8.48
CA HIS A 73 -2.69 -6.95 -8.29
C HIS A 73 -1.54 -7.07 -7.28
N VAL A 74 -1.66 -6.34 -6.17
CA VAL A 74 -0.59 -6.26 -5.20
C VAL A 74 -0.56 -7.52 -4.34
N THR A 75 0.30 -8.46 -4.75
CA THR A 75 0.59 -9.67 -3.99
C THR A 75 1.38 -9.32 -2.73
N PRO A 76 1.51 -10.24 -1.75
CA PRO A 76 2.39 -9.99 -0.60
C PRO A 76 3.83 -9.67 -1.01
N GLU A 77 4.36 -10.34 -2.04
CA GLU A 77 5.71 -10.07 -2.54
C GLU A 77 5.82 -8.67 -3.12
N LEU A 78 4.83 -8.25 -3.90
CA LEU A 78 4.81 -6.89 -4.45
C LEU A 78 4.66 -5.86 -3.33
N ALA A 79 3.88 -6.15 -2.30
CA ALA A 79 3.73 -5.25 -1.15
C ALA A 79 5.08 -4.97 -0.49
N ALA A 80 5.90 -5.99 -0.29
CA ALA A 80 7.24 -5.82 0.26
C ALA A 80 8.12 -4.99 -0.68
N GLN A 81 8.03 -5.23 -1.98
CA GLN A 81 8.75 -4.46 -2.99
C GLN A 81 8.33 -2.99 -3.00
N LEU A 82 7.04 -2.71 -2.87
CA LEU A 82 6.53 -1.34 -2.80
C LEU A 82 7.15 -0.57 -1.64
N VAL A 83 7.27 -1.21 -0.48
CA VAL A 83 7.90 -0.56 0.68
C VAL A 83 9.35 -0.22 0.39
N ALA A 84 10.13 -1.21 -0.04
CA ALA A 84 11.57 -1.02 -0.24
C ALA A 84 11.87 -0.07 -1.41
N GLN A 85 11.14 -0.20 -2.51
CA GLN A 85 11.44 0.55 -3.74
C GLN A 85 10.75 1.91 -3.80
N HIS A 86 9.42 1.94 -3.62
CA HIS A 86 8.67 3.20 -3.76
C HIS A 86 8.73 4.04 -2.50
N LEU A 87 8.35 3.46 -1.36
CA LEU A 87 8.16 4.24 -0.13
C LEU A 87 9.48 4.67 0.51
N LEU A 88 10.53 3.87 0.37
CA LEU A 88 11.82 4.16 0.98
C LEU A 88 12.84 4.71 -0.02
N ALA A 89 12.93 4.15 -1.23
CA ALA A 89 13.90 4.59 -2.23
C ALA A 89 13.35 5.64 -3.21
N GLY A 90 12.05 5.88 -3.20
CA GLY A 90 11.42 6.89 -4.06
C GLY A 90 11.25 6.47 -5.52
N GLU A 91 11.36 5.18 -5.82
CA GLU A 91 11.24 4.67 -7.18
C GLU A 91 9.95 3.86 -7.35
N PRO A 92 8.92 4.39 -8.04
CA PRO A 92 7.69 3.64 -8.27
C PRO A 92 7.92 2.32 -9.01
N VAL A 93 7.08 1.34 -8.74
CA VAL A 93 7.08 0.05 -9.46
C VAL A 93 6.17 0.22 -10.69
N ALA A 94 6.73 0.77 -11.75
CA ALA A 94 5.96 1.26 -12.90
C ALA A 94 5.05 0.20 -13.53
N GLU A 95 5.51 -1.05 -13.61
CA GLU A 95 4.74 -2.12 -14.28
C GLU A 95 3.46 -2.51 -13.53
N SER A 96 3.31 -2.10 -12.29
CA SER A 96 2.14 -2.41 -11.47
C SER A 96 1.20 -1.23 -11.26
N ILE A 97 1.54 -0.08 -11.83
CA ILE A 97 0.69 1.12 -11.73
C ILE A 97 -0.42 1.04 -12.78
N PHE A 98 -1.68 1.20 -12.36
CA PHE A 98 -2.79 1.29 -13.32
C PHE A 98 -3.40 2.68 -13.39
N HIS A 99 -3.07 3.57 -12.47
CA HIS A 99 -3.51 4.96 -12.51
C HIS A 99 -2.55 5.83 -11.70
N GLN A 100 -2.31 7.03 -12.20
CA GLN A 100 -1.49 8.03 -11.53
C GLN A 100 -2.24 9.36 -11.52
N ASP A 101 -2.49 9.87 -10.32
CA ASP A 101 -3.15 11.17 -10.16
C ASP A 101 -2.28 12.33 -10.66
#